data_ca0c249fc95af4a7be0c2c6653470761
#
_entry.id   ca0c249fc95af4a7be0c2c6653470761
#
_cell.length_a   1.000
_cell.length_b   1.000
_cell.length_c   1.000
_cell.angle_alpha   90.00
_cell.angle_beta   90.00
_cell.angle_gamma   90.00
#
_symmetry.space_group_name_H-M   'P 1'
#
loop_
_entity.id
_entity.type
_entity.pdbx_description
1 polymer ?
#
loop_
_entity_poly.entity_id
_entity_poly.type
_entity_poly.pdbx_seq_one_letter_code
_entity_poly.pdbx_strand_id
1 'polypeptide(L)'
;MRVVASADEIINGLEELQPDIVLVDGDAAEPGGIEVCRELKQNPATMLLPVVVMSRSSRRRLAALSAGADDFITRNTGQEVFHERVAAVVRTGTTRRQLAAARLSKEIRRQEDMRQMFRRYLSPRLADKILGDAQLQQSMLGTADFRTHAVVMFADLRGFTTLTERLAPQEVVPLLNEYFSLLTEITFQHDGTVFHMAGDCLMVGFGVPLAQTDSPERAVRTAREMLERFSDLAESWRERHHIDTGLGIGINEGDVVAGNVGSDAYMNYTIIGDTVNVASRLCQRARAGEMLFSQSLKRSLEQRGFDIEAMALPPMTLRGRSSPIDIYCVPLETRLDIHQGLNGR
;
A
#
# COMPACT_ATOMS: atom_id res chain seq x y z
N MET A 1 33.26 -25.04 -23.11
CA MET A 1 33.78 -25.47 -21.81
C MET A 1 34.90 -24.54 -21.39
N ARG A 2 34.80 -23.90 -20.24
CA ARG A 2 35.84 -23.07 -19.62
C ARG A 2 36.41 -23.83 -18.42
N VAL A 3 37.70 -23.79 -18.24
CA VAL A 3 38.38 -24.41 -17.08
C VAL A 3 38.70 -23.32 -16.08
N VAL A 4 38.34 -23.51 -14.82
CA VAL A 4 38.56 -22.64 -13.69
C VAL A 4 39.27 -23.36 -12.57
N ALA A 5 40.04 -22.66 -11.74
CA ALA A 5 40.88 -23.25 -10.72
C ALA A 5 40.24 -23.36 -9.34
N SER A 6 39.18 -22.55 -9.04
CA SER A 6 38.58 -22.50 -7.72
C SER A 6 37.06 -22.30 -7.75
N ALA A 7 36.40 -22.48 -6.61
CA ALA A 7 34.99 -22.16 -6.43
C ALA A 7 34.76 -20.63 -6.55
N ASP A 8 35.68 -19.83 -6.01
CA ASP A 8 35.60 -18.36 -6.05
C ASP A 8 35.57 -17.81 -7.48
N GLU A 9 36.33 -18.39 -8.41
CA GLU A 9 36.28 -18.00 -9.82
C GLU A 9 34.91 -18.28 -10.45
N ILE A 10 34.23 -19.35 -10.04
CA ILE A 10 32.88 -19.66 -10.52
C ILE A 10 31.88 -18.67 -9.89
N ILE A 11 31.95 -18.44 -8.58
CA ILE A 11 31.05 -17.56 -7.84
C ILE A 11 31.16 -16.11 -8.36
N ASN A 12 32.36 -15.59 -8.48
CA ASN A 12 32.62 -14.22 -8.95
C ASN A 12 32.35 -14.03 -10.45
N GLY A 13 32.52 -15.09 -11.25
CA GLY A 13 32.28 -15.07 -12.69
C GLY A 13 30.90 -15.57 -13.14
N LEU A 14 29.96 -15.75 -12.22
CA LEU A 14 28.67 -16.41 -12.51
C LEU A 14 27.87 -15.69 -13.61
N GLU A 15 27.84 -14.37 -13.57
CA GLU A 15 27.11 -13.53 -14.54
C GLU A 15 27.72 -13.64 -15.96
N GLU A 16 29.05 -13.73 -16.05
CA GLU A 16 29.77 -13.84 -17.31
C GLU A 16 29.75 -15.29 -17.86
N LEU A 17 29.91 -16.27 -16.93
CA LEU A 17 30.05 -17.68 -17.31
C LEU A 17 28.73 -18.37 -17.62
N GLN A 18 27.67 -18.01 -16.90
CA GLN A 18 26.32 -18.61 -16.98
C GLN A 18 26.34 -20.14 -17.19
N PRO A 19 27.03 -20.92 -16.36
CA PRO A 19 27.25 -22.35 -16.64
C PRO A 19 25.95 -23.13 -16.43
N ASP A 20 25.68 -24.10 -17.32
CA ASP A 20 24.58 -25.05 -17.14
C ASP A 20 24.90 -26.15 -16.12
N ILE A 21 26.18 -26.48 -16.02
CA ILE A 21 26.71 -27.51 -15.13
C ILE A 21 28.19 -27.23 -14.81
N VAL A 22 28.61 -27.64 -13.64
CA VAL A 22 30.03 -27.66 -13.22
C VAL A 22 30.51 -29.08 -13.11
N LEU A 23 31.61 -29.39 -13.82
CA LEU A 23 32.32 -30.65 -13.68
C LEU A 23 33.55 -30.44 -12.81
N VAL A 24 33.58 -31.07 -11.65
CA VAL A 24 34.65 -30.93 -10.65
C VAL A 24 35.57 -32.11 -10.70
N ASP A 25 36.89 -31.89 -10.80
CA ASP A 25 37.88 -32.94 -10.66
C ASP A 25 38.03 -33.34 -9.18
N GLY A 26 37.45 -34.46 -8.81
CA GLY A 26 37.52 -35.00 -7.46
C GLY A 26 38.93 -35.45 -7.02
N ASP A 27 39.88 -35.55 -7.95
CA ASP A 27 41.27 -35.94 -7.68
C ASP A 27 42.20 -34.73 -7.57
N ALA A 28 41.72 -33.52 -7.72
CA ALA A 28 42.48 -32.30 -7.55
C ALA A 28 43.12 -32.21 -6.14
N ALA A 29 44.34 -31.68 -6.09
CA ALA A 29 45.14 -31.66 -4.86
C ALA A 29 44.73 -30.55 -3.88
N GLU A 30 44.74 -29.27 -4.32
CA GLU A 30 44.33 -28.10 -3.53
C GLU A 30 43.81 -27.01 -4.47
N PRO A 31 42.62 -26.45 -4.16
CA PRO A 31 41.63 -26.95 -3.21
C PRO A 31 41.07 -28.29 -3.65
N GLY A 32 40.80 -29.17 -2.69
CA GLY A 32 40.27 -30.51 -3.02
C GLY A 32 38.93 -30.38 -3.74
N GLY A 33 38.75 -31.15 -4.86
CA GLY A 33 37.51 -31.03 -5.67
C GLY A 33 36.21 -31.29 -4.89
N ILE A 34 36.24 -32.10 -3.84
CA ILE A 34 35.06 -32.30 -2.96
C ILE A 34 34.77 -31.03 -2.14
N GLU A 35 35.81 -30.30 -1.74
CA GLU A 35 35.67 -29.02 -1.01
C GLU A 35 35.05 -27.95 -1.92
N VAL A 36 35.57 -27.84 -3.14
CA VAL A 36 34.96 -26.94 -4.18
C VAL A 36 33.48 -27.24 -4.39
N CYS A 37 33.12 -28.53 -4.47
CA CYS A 37 31.72 -28.92 -4.57
C CYS A 37 30.90 -28.46 -3.36
N ARG A 38 31.41 -28.61 -2.14
CA ARG A 38 30.75 -28.21 -0.91
C ARG A 38 30.55 -26.68 -0.87
N GLU A 39 31.56 -25.89 -1.20
CA GLU A 39 31.50 -24.43 -1.27
C GLU A 39 30.44 -23.98 -2.26
N LEU A 40 30.41 -24.54 -3.48
CA LEU A 40 29.40 -24.20 -4.48
C LEU A 40 27.99 -24.56 -4.02
N LYS A 41 27.82 -25.66 -3.28
CA LYS A 41 26.50 -26.08 -2.79
C LYS A 41 26.01 -25.36 -1.54
N GLN A 42 26.91 -24.73 -0.79
CA GLN A 42 26.59 -23.93 0.38
C GLN A 42 26.35 -22.44 0.03
N ASN A 43 26.86 -21.96 -1.09
CA ASN A 43 26.70 -20.59 -1.50
C ASN A 43 25.30 -20.34 -2.12
N PRO A 44 24.52 -19.38 -1.63
CA PRO A 44 23.17 -19.10 -2.15
C PRO A 44 23.11 -18.80 -3.65
N ALA A 45 24.17 -18.20 -4.23
CA ALA A 45 24.22 -17.86 -5.66
C ALA A 45 24.42 -19.10 -6.55
N THR A 46 25.10 -20.14 -6.05
CA THR A 46 25.48 -21.31 -6.83
C THR A 46 24.84 -22.65 -6.38
N MET A 47 24.12 -22.66 -5.26
CA MET A 47 23.54 -23.88 -4.68
C MET A 47 22.60 -24.64 -5.64
N LEU A 48 21.93 -23.94 -6.55
CA LEU A 48 21.05 -24.54 -7.56
C LEU A 48 21.79 -24.96 -8.84
N LEU A 49 23.07 -24.62 -8.96
CA LEU A 49 23.90 -25.00 -10.10
C LEU A 49 24.20 -26.50 -10.03
N PRO A 50 23.97 -27.27 -11.10
CA PRO A 50 24.31 -28.68 -11.10
C PRO A 50 25.83 -28.90 -11.02
N VAL A 51 26.24 -29.77 -10.10
CA VAL A 51 27.66 -30.11 -9.89
C VAL A 51 27.85 -31.61 -10.01
N VAL A 52 28.73 -32.06 -10.90
CA VAL A 52 29.13 -33.43 -11.07
C VAL A 52 30.60 -33.57 -10.69
N VAL A 53 30.89 -34.49 -9.75
CA VAL A 53 32.27 -34.79 -9.37
C VAL A 53 32.79 -35.97 -10.18
N MET A 54 33.96 -35.82 -10.77
CA MET A 54 34.65 -36.86 -11.54
C MET A 54 35.90 -37.33 -10.78
N SER A 55 36.13 -38.63 -10.66
CA SER A 55 37.33 -39.16 -10.02
C SER A 55 37.75 -40.51 -10.64
N ARG A 56 39.03 -40.87 -10.47
CA ARG A 56 39.52 -42.19 -10.86
C ARG A 56 39.06 -43.31 -9.89
N SER A 57 38.78 -42.95 -8.64
CA SER A 57 38.43 -43.89 -7.58
C SER A 57 36.97 -43.77 -7.17
N SER A 58 36.22 -44.84 -7.25
CA SER A 58 34.84 -44.92 -6.74
C SER A 58 34.71 -44.72 -5.21
N ARG A 59 35.82 -44.85 -4.46
CA ARG A 59 35.85 -44.63 -3.00
C ARG A 59 35.46 -43.20 -2.61
N ARG A 60 35.63 -42.21 -3.49
CA ARG A 60 35.28 -40.81 -3.24
C ARG A 60 33.78 -40.50 -3.48
N ARG A 61 33.02 -41.49 -3.98
CA ARG A 61 31.61 -41.29 -4.33
C ARG A 61 30.75 -40.80 -3.15
N LEU A 62 30.89 -41.47 -2.00
CA LEU A 62 30.11 -41.12 -0.82
C LEU A 62 30.43 -39.68 -0.35
N ALA A 63 31.72 -39.36 -0.29
CA ALA A 63 32.16 -38.01 0.11
C ALA A 63 31.66 -36.92 -0.84
N ALA A 64 31.69 -37.16 -2.16
CA ALA A 64 31.17 -36.21 -3.16
C ALA A 64 29.66 -35.99 -3.03
N LEU A 65 28.88 -37.06 -2.90
CA LEU A 65 27.42 -36.96 -2.71
C LEU A 65 27.07 -36.29 -1.36
N SER A 66 27.82 -36.57 -0.29
CA SER A 66 27.66 -35.90 1.00
C SER A 66 28.04 -34.40 0.97
N ALA A 67 28.93 -34.00 0.05
CA ALA A 67 29.25 -32.60 -0.22
C ALA A 67 28.15 -31.87 -1.05
N GLY A 68 27.11 -32.62 -1.50
CA GLY A 68 25.99 -32.07 -2.26
C GLY A 68 26.10 -32.21 -3.78
N ALA A 69 27.08 -33.00 -4.30
CA ALA A 69 27.16 -33.25 -5.73
C ALA A 69 25.86 -33.88 -6.26
N ASP A 70 25.37 -33.39 -7.42
CA ASP A 70 24.17 -33.95 -8.06
C ASP A 70 24.44 -35.30 -8.70
N ASP A 71 25.69 -35.60 -9.09
CA ASP A 71 26.14 -36.90 -9.50
C ASP A 71 27.66 -37.09 -9.31
N PHE A 72 28.08 -38.37 -9.34
CA PHE A 72 29.48 -38.76 -9.30
C PHE A 72 29.79 -39.73 -10.43
N ILE A 73 30.78 -39.42 -11.26
CA ILE A 73 31.15 -40.20 -12.43
C ILE A 73 32.61 -40.63 -12.31
N THR A 74 32.88 -41.92 -12.54
CA THR A 74 34.27 -42.43 -12.61
C THR A 74 34.86 -42.14 -13.99
N ARG A 75 36.17 -41.78 -14.05
CA ARG A 75 36.83 -41.42 -15.33
C ARG A 75 36.89 -42.55 -16.35
N ASN A 76 36.69 -43.80 -15.94
CA ASN A 76 36.61 -44.97 -16.80
C ASN A 76 35.18 -45.26 -17.32
N THR A 77 34.22 -44.39 -17.04
CA THR A 77 32.86 -44.49 -17.56
C THR A 77 32.87 -44.33 -19.08
N GLY A 78 32.19 -45.22 -19.82
CA GLY A 78 32.06 -45.10 -21.26
C GLY A 78 31.40 -43.80 -21.68
N GLN A 79 31.79 -43.29 -22.85
CA GLN A 79 31.40 -41.98 -23.36
C GLN A 79 29.89 -41.79 -23.45
N GLU A 80 29.15 -42.77 -23.92
CA GLU A 80 27.69 -42.74 -24.02
C GLU A 80 27.03 -42.56 -22.65
N VAL A 81 27.45 -43.38 -21.65
CA VAL A 81 26.93 -43.31 -20.29
C VAL A 81 27.29 -41.98 -19.63
N PHE A 82 28.48 -41.45 -19.89
CA PHE A 82 28.89 -40.12 -19.41
C PHE A 82 27.94 -39.02 -19.95
N HIS A 83 27.71 -39.03 -21.27
CA HIS A 83 26.83 -38.03 -21.90
C HIS A 83 25.39 -38.11 -21.32
N GLU A 84 24.83 -39.30 -21.20
CA GLU A 84 23.48 -39.49 -20.67
C GLU A 84 23.37 -39.03 -19.22
N ARG A 85 24.36 -39.30 -18.37
CA ARG A 85 24.35 -38.86 -16.97
C ARG A 85 24.48 -37.36 -16.84
N VAL A 86 25.40 -36.73 -17.59
CA VAL A 86 25.54 -35.27 -17.63
C VAL A 86 24.25 -34.62 -18.13
N ALA A 87 23.67 -35.14 -19.22
CA ALA A 87 22.42 -34.64 -19.75
C ALA A 87 21.24 -34.73 -18.75
N ALA A 88 21.17 -35.84 -18.00
CA ALA A 88 20.16 -36.04 -16.96
C ALA A 88 20.30 -34.99 -15.84
N VAL A 89 21.55 -34.77 -15.38
CA VAL A 89 21.84 -33.79 -14.33
C VAL A 89 21.51 -32.36 -14.82
N VAL A 90 21.86 -32.00 -16.05
CA VAL A 90 21.52 -30.71 -16.65
C VAL A 90 19.99 -30.53 -16.72
N ARG A 91 19.25 -31.51 -17.24
CA ARG A 91 17.78 -31.47 -17.29
C ARG A 91 17.16 -31.21 -15.93
N THR A 92 17.60 -32.00 -14.93
CA THR A 92 17.10 -31.86 -13.54
C THR A 92 17.44 -30.51 -12.94
N GLY A 93 18.66 -29.99 -13.17
CA GLY A 93 19.12 -28.68 -12.71
C GLY A 93 18.33 -27.53 -13.36
N THR A 94 18.09 -27.62 -14.67
CA THR A 94 17.28 -26.63 -15.40
C THR A 94 15.85 -26.59 -14.88
N THR A 95 15.21 -27.75 -14.70
CA THR A 95 13.86 -27.83 -14.13
C THR A 95 13.81 -27.23 -12.72
N ARG A 96 14.80 -27.54 -11.87
CA ARG A 96 14.87 -27.02 -10.50
C ARG A 96 15.01 -25.50 -10.48
N ARG A 97 15.87 -24.92 -11.34
CA ARG A 97 16.04 -23.47 -11.50
C ARG A 97 14.77 -22.81 -12.02
N GLN A 98 14.10 -23.39 -13.02
CA GLN A 98 12.83 -22.88 -13.54
C GLN A 98 11.72 -22.87 -12.48
N LEU A 99 11.60 -23.93 -11.68
CA LEU A 99 10.62 -23.98 -10.59
C LEU A 99 10.91 -22.94 -9.51
N ALA A 100 12.17 -22.74 -9.15
CA ALA A 100 12.56 -21.73 -8.17
C ALA A 100 12.25 -20.31 -8.70
N ALA A 101 12.59 -20.01 -9.95
CA ALA A 101 12.27 -18.74 -10.59
C ALA A 101 10.76 -18.50 -10.70
N ALA A 102 9.98 -19.53 -11.04
CA ALA A 102 8.52 -19.44 -11.13
C ALA A 102 7.88 -19.17 -9.76
N ARG A 103 8.39 -19.81 -8.69
CA ARG A 103 7.93 -19.53 -7.31
C ARG A 103 8.22 -18.11 -6.88
N LEU A 104 9.44 -17.62 -7.13
CA LEU A 104 9.84 -16.25 -6.83
C LEU A 104 8.98 -15.23 -7.60
N SER A 105 8.78 -15.46 -8.90
CA SER A 105 7.93 -14.58 -9.73
C SER A 105 6.47 -14.56 -9.24
N LYS A 106 5.94 -15.70 -8.81
CA LYS A 106 4.58 -15.79 -8.24
C LYS A 106 4.47 -15.00 -6.93
N GLU A 107 5.49 -15.08 -6.07
CA GLU A 107 5.50 -14.34 -4.81
C GLU A 107 5.61 -12.84 -5.04
N ILE A 108 6.49 -12.41 -5.97
CA ILE A 108 6.60 -10.99 -6.36
C ILE A 108 5.28 -10.47 -6.91
N ARG A 109 4.62 -11.22 -7.81
CA ARG A 109 3.29 -10.84 -8.34
C ARG A 109 2.26 -10.72 -7.23
N ARG A 110 2.20 -11.68 -6.32
CA ARG A 110 1.27 -11.65 -5.18
C ARG A 110 1.47 -10.40 -4.31
N GLN A 111 2.73 -10.03 -4.04
CA GLN A 111 3.03 -8.81 -3.28
C GLN A 111 2.63 -7.56 -4.05
N GLU A 112 2.87 -7.51 -5.36
CA GLU A 112 2.48 -6.40 -6.22
C GLU A 112 0.95 -6.23 -6.29
N ASP A 113 0.21 -7.34 -6.49
CA ASP A 113 -1.26 -7.34 -6.51
C ASP A 113 -1.82 -6.83 -5.17
N MET A 114 -1.25 -7.28 -4.05
CA MET A 114 -1.63 -6.83 -2.71
C MET A 114 -1.32 -5.35 -2.51
N ARG A 115 -0.15 -4.88 -2.98
CA ARG A 115 0.26 -3.48 -2.96
C ARG A 115 -0.70 -2.59 -3.76
N GLN A 116 -1.09 -3.03 -4.97
CA GLN A 116 -2.05 -2.32 -5.81
C GLN A 116 -3.45 -2.28 -5.18
N MET A 117 -3.89 -3.35 -4.52
CA MET A 117 -5.16 -3.38 -3.80
C MET A 117 -5.17 -2.32 -2.67
N PHE A 118 -4.14 -2.27 -1.84
CA PHE A 118 -4.08 -1.30 -0.75
C PHE A 118 -3.95 0.16 -1.24
N ARG A 119 -3.23 0.41 -2.33
CA ARG A 119 -3.07 1.75 -2.92
C ARG A 119 -4.36 2.38 -3.41
N ARG A 120 -5.43 1.61 -3.57
CA ARG A 120 -6.76 2.14 -3.91
C ARG A 120 -7.44 2.87 -2.76
N TYR A 121 -7.08 2.55 -1.52
CA TYR A 121 -7.74 3.05 -0.30
C TYR A 121 -6.79 3.82 0.61
N LEU A 122 -5.51 3.55 0.52
CA LEU A 122 -4.47 4.06 1.42
C LEU A 122 -3.43 4.87 0.66
N SER A 123 -2.85 5.85 1.34
CA SER A 123 -1.64 6.51 0.82
C SER A 123 -0.54 5.45 0.59
N PRO A 124 0.36 5.66 -0.38
CA PRO A 124 1.48 4.75 -0.63
C PRO A 124 2.28 4.44 0.64
N ARG A 125 2.47 5.46 1.49
CA ARG A 125 3.20 5.34 2.76
C ARG A 125 2.50 4.42 3.77
N LEU A 126 1.18 4.54 3.91
CA LEU A 126 0.39 3.66 4.78
C LEU A 126 0.35 2.23 4.23
N ALA A 127 0.19 2.08 2.92
CA ALA A 127 0.21 0.77 2.27
C ALA A 127 1.54 0.04 2.50
N ASP A 128 2.68 0.71 2.31
CA ASP A 128 4.01 0.11 2.53
C ASP A 128 4.23 -0.27 4.01
N LYS A 129 3.74 0.54 4.96
CA LYS A 129 3.81 0.22 6.40
C LYS A 129 3.01 -1.02 6.76
N ILE A 130 1.80 -1.16 6.21
CA ILE A 130 0.95 -2.35 6.43
C ILE A 130 1.58 -3.59 5.78
N LEU A 131 2.11 -3.47 4.57
CA LEU A 131 2.76 -4.57 3.86
C LEU A 131 4.07 -5.03 4.53
N GLY A 132 4.73 -4.15 5.29
CA GLY A 132 5.91 -4.48 6.08
C GLY A 132 5.61 -5.17 7.42
N ASP A 133 4.34 -5.24 7.85
CA ASP A 133 3.92 -5.79 9.14
C ASP A 133 2.87 -6.90 8.97
N ALA A 134 3.28 -8.14 9.24
CA ALA A 134 2.41 -9.31 9.08
C ALA A 134 1.16 -9.29 10.00
N GLN A 135 1.25 -8.67 11.20
CA GLN A 135 0.11 -8.57 12.11
C GLN A 135 -0.91 -7.56 11.59
N LEU A 136 -0.45 -6.44 11.06
CA LEU A 136 -1.32 -5.44 10.43
C LEU A 136 -1.99 -5.99 9.17
N GLN A 137 -1.25 -6.73 8.34
CA GLN A 137 -1.83 -7.43 7.18
C GLN A 137 -2.95 -8.37 7.60
N GLN A 138 -2.70 -9.20 8.62
CA GLN A 138 -3.69 -10.16 9.09
C GLN A 138 -4.91 -9.49 9.69
N SER A 139 -4.75 -8.36 10.39
CA SER A 139 -5.84 -7.57 10.93
C SER A 139 -6.73 -6.97 9.83
N MET A 140 -6.15 -6.48 8.74
CA MET A 140 -6.90 -5.88 7.64
C MET A 140 -7.53 -6.90 6.68
N LEU A 141 -6.85 -8.04 6.46
CA LEU A 141 -7.33 -9.09 5.55
C LEU A 141 -8.19 -10.12 6.28
N GLY A 142 -8.17 -10.11 7.63
CA GLY A 142 -8.96 -11.00 8.47
C GLY A 142 -10.43 -10.57 8.57
N THR A 143 -11.22 -11.43 9.20
CA THR A 143 -12.64 -11.18 9.50
C THR A 143 -12.86 -10.48 10.84
N ALA A 144 -11.78 -10.14 11.55
CA ALA A 144 -11.88 -9.56 12.89
C ALA A 144 -12.10 -8.04 12.80
N ASP A 145 -13.25 -7.59 13.29
CA ASP A 145 -13.54 -6.19 13.52
C ASP A 145 -12.75 -5.69 14.72
N PHE A 146 -12.24 -4.46 14.66
CA PHE A 146 -11.58 -3.85 15.82
C PHE A 146 -12.14 -2.46 16.12
N ARG A 147 -12.31 -2.19 17.42
CA ARG A 147 -12.70 -0.87 17.90
C ARG A 147 -11.47 0.02 17.98
N THR A 148 -11.56 1.20 17.42
CA THR A 148 -10.48 2.20 17.43
C THR A 148 -11.06 3.60 17.60
N HIS A 149 -10.23 4.54 18.04
CA HIS A 149 -10.55 5.96 18.06
C HIS A 149 -10.05 6.60 16.77
N ALA A 150 -10.92 7.33 16.06
CA ALA A 150 -10.60 7.89 14.76
C ALA A 150 -11.26 9.25 14.55
N VAL A 151 -10.72 10.01 13.62
CA VAL A 151 -11.39 11.19 13.07
C VAL A 151 -11.98 10.82 11.71
N VAL A 152 -13.27 11.06 11.56
CA VAL A 152 -14.04 10.78 10.34
C VAL A 152 -14.42 12.07 9.66
N MET A 153 -14.16 12.15 8.36
CA MET A 153 -14.48 13.29 7.52
C MET A 153 -15.36 12.87 6.35
N PHE A 154 -16.38 13.63 6.07
CA PHE A 154 -17.16 13.58 4.84
C PHE A 154 -16.98 14.88 4.07
N ALA A 155 -16.82 14.76 2.76
CA ALA A 155 -16.78 15.86 1.81
C ALA A 155 -17.80 15.62 0.69
N ASP A 156 -18.55 16.63 0.29
CA ASP A 156 -19.70 16.46 -0.62
C ASP A 156 -19.95 17.74 -1.42
N LEU A 157 -20.28 17.59 -2.72
CA LEU A 157 -20.53 18.73 -3.61
C LEU A 157 -21.88 19.37 -3.32
N ARG A 158 -21.92 20.70 -3.30
CA ARG A 158 -23.18 21.42 -3.17
C ARG A 158 -23.81 21.64 -4.55
N GLY A 159 -25.07 21.27 -4.66
CA GLY A 159 -25.84 21.41 -5.92
C GLY A 159 -25.58 20.31 -6.96
N PHE A 160 -24.96 19.19 -6.58
CA PHE A 160 -24.65 18.10 -7.50
C PHE A 160 -25.91 17.52 -8.17
N THR A 161 -27.02 17.35 -7.46
CA THR A 161 -28.29 16.90 -8.02
C THR A 161 -28.76 17.76 -9.17
N THR A 162 -28.72 19.08 -8.98
CA THR A 162 -29.07 20.06 -10.03
C THR A 162 -28.08 20.01 -11.20
N LEU A 163 -26.80 19.73 -10.91
CA LEU A 163 -25.76 19.58 -11.92
C LEU A 163 -26.04 18.36 -12.82
N THR A 164 -26.36 17.20 -12.22
CA THR A 164 -26.66 15.97 -12.96
C THR A 164 -27.97 16.04 -13.77
N GLU A 165 -28.90 16.90 -13.41
CA GLU A 165 -30.12 17.16 -14.20
C GLU A 165 -29.85 18.00 -15.47
N ARG A 166 -28.77 18.82 -15.47
CA ARG A 166 -28.45 19.74 -16.56
C ARG A 166 -27.42 19.21 -17.54
N LEU A 167 -26.51 18.38 -17.09
CA LEU A 167 -25.42 17.84 -17.90
C LEU A 167 -25.74 16.45 -18.46
N ALA A 168 -25.21 16.16 -19.63
CA ALA A 168 -25.25 14.80 -20.15
C ALA A 168 -24.39 13.86 -19.25
N PRO A 169 -24.77 12.57 -19.10
CA PRO A 169 -24.00 11.63 -18.27
C PRO A 169 -22.50 11.54 -18.66
N GLN A 170 -22.19 11.72 -19.92
CA GLN A 170 -20.83 11.70 -20.46
C GLN A 170 -19.99 12.90 -19.98
N GLU A 171 -20.62 13.98 -19.56
CA GLU A 171 -19.95 15.19 -19.02
C GLU A 171 -19.78 15.10 -17.49
N VAL A 172 -20.70 14.41 -16.80
CA VAL A 172 -20.67 14.27 -15.34
C VAL A 172 -19.50 13.41 -14.87
N VAL A 173 -19.20 12.30 -15.56
CA VAL A 173 -18.14 11.36 -15.17
C VAL A 173 -16.75 12.00 -15.18
N PRO A 174 -16.33 12.77 -16.20
CA PRO A 174 -15.06 13.50 -16.16
C PRO A 174 -14.96 14.49 -14.99
N LEU A 175 -16.02 15.24 -14.70
CA LEU A 175 -16.05 16.19 -13.57
C LEU A 175 -15.90 15.48 -12.23
N LEU A 176 -16.60 14.37 -12.01
CA LEU A 176 -16.43 13.54 -10.81
C LEU A 176 -15.02 12.98 -10.70
N ASN A 177 -14.40 12.58 -11.81
CA ASN A 177 -13.03 12.10 -11.80
C ASN A 177 -12.03 13.22 -11.45
N GLU A 178 -12.19 14.44 -11.95
CA GLU A 178 -11.40 15.62 -11.54
C GLU A 178 -11.56 15.88 -10.03
N TYR A 179 -12.80 15.90 -9.56
CA TYR A 179 -13.15 16.07 -8.14
C TYR A 179 -12.53 15.01 -7.23
N PHE A 180 -12.79 13.73 -7.48
CA PHE A 180 -12.26 12.65 -6.64
C PHE A 180 -10.75 12.54 -6.72
N SER A 181 -10.13 12.82 -7.87
CA SER A 181 -8.67 12.83 -8.01
C SER A 181 -8.05 13.88 -7.10
N LEU A 182 -8.60 15.11 -7.11
CA LEU A 182 -8.16 16.21 -6.25
C LEU A 182 -8.28 15.84 -4.76
N LEU A 183 -9.48 15.40 -4.33
CA LEU A 183 -9.72 15.13 -2.92
C LEU A 183 -8.93 13.92 -2.41
N THR A 184 -8.75 12.90 -3.24
CA THR A 184 -7.97 11.70 -2.90
C THR A 184 -6.48 12.04 -2.78
N GLU A 185 -5.95 12.84 -3.70
CA GLU A 185 -4.56 13.30 -3.64
C GLU A 185 -4.27 14.02 -2.32
N ILE A 186 -5.12 15.01 -1.96
CA ILE A 186 -5.00 15.76 -0.70
C ILE A 186 -5.11 14.82 0.51
N THR A 187 -6.09 13.89 0.49
CA THR A 187 -6.26 12.90 1.56
C THR A 187 -4.97 12.10 1.78
N PHE A 188 -4.34 11.62 0.71
CA PHE A 188 -3.14 10.80 0.79
C PHE A 188 -1.89 11.60 1.20
N GLN A 189 -1.79 12.87 0.84
CA GLN A 189 -0.72 13.76 1.30
C GLN A 189 -0.71 13.93 2.83
N HIS A 190 -1.89 13.86 3.46
CA HIS A 190 -2.04 13.93 4.91
C HIS A 190 -2.18 12.57 5.60
N ASP A 191 -1.82 11.47 4.93
CA ASP A 191 -1.95 10.09 5.42
C ASP A 191 -3.38 9.71 5.87
N GLY A 192 -4.40 10.26 5.23
CA GLY A 192 -5.79 9.85 5.39
C GLY A 192 -6.10 8.57 4.62
N THR A 193 -7.14 7.88 5.03
CA THR A 193 -7.66 6.65 4.41
C THR A 193 -8.99 6.95 3.74
N VAL A 194 -9.13 6.65 2.46
CA VAL A 194 -10.39 6.75 1.72
C VAL A 194 -11.18 5.46 1.93
N PHE A 195 -12.38 5.56 2.51
CA PHE A 195 -13.24 4.41 2.78
C PHE A 195 -14.36 4.24 1.75
N HIS A 196 -14.91 5.33 1.28
CA HIS A 196 -16.07 5.27 0.41
C HIS A 196 -16.19 6.49 -0.50
N MET A 197 -16.63 6.23 -1.72
CA MET A 197 -17.05 7.21 -2.71
C MET A 197 -18.45 6.81 -3.19
N ALA A 198 -19.45 7.64 -2.93
CA ALA A 198 -20.82 7.38 -3.33
C ALA A 198 -21.47 8.65 -3.90
N GLY A 199 -21.87 8.60 -5.17
CA GLY A 199 -22.33 9.80 -5.87
C GLY A 199 -21.21 10.85 -5.92
N ASP A 200 -21.40 11.95 -5.24
CA ASP A 200 -20.46 13.05 -5.05
C ASP A 200 -19.86 13.12 -3.64
N CYS A 201 -20.15 12.14 -2.80
CA CYS A 201 -19.70 12.08 -1.41
C CYS A 201 -18.42 11.25 -1.26
N LEU A 202 -17.42 11.80 -0.56
CA LEU A 202 -16.17 11.12 -0.16
C LEU A 202 -16.15 10.94 1.36
N MET A 203 -15.88 9.72 1.84
CA MET A 203 -15.64 9.40 3.25
C MET A 203 -14.17 9.10 3.49
N VAL A 204 -13.57 9.81 4.43
CA VAL A 204 -12.16 9.71 4.82
C VAL A 204 -12.05 9.44 6.32
N GLY A 205 -11.05 8.67 6.73
CA GLY A 205 -10.70 8.46 8.13
C GLY A 205 -9.22 8.74 8.41
N PHE A 206 -8.94 9.25 9.61
CA PHE A 206 -7.61 9.47 10.14
C PHE A 206 -7.45 8.69 11.45
N GLY A 207 -6.27 8.10 11.69
CA GLY A 207 -6.05 7.20 12.84
C GLY A 207 -6.57 5.78 12.60
N VAL A 208 -6.95 5.44 11.38
CA VAL A 208 -7.47 4.13 10.98
C VAL A 208 -7.04 3.82 9.53
N PRO A 209 -6.57 2.64 9.18
CA PRO A 209 -6.39 1.44 10.04
C PRO A 209 -5.21 1.55 11.01
N LEU A 210 -4.34 2.52 10.84
CA LEU A 210 -3.17 2.75 11.69
C LEU A 210 -3.43 3.95 12.61
N ALA A 211 -3.19 3.76 13.91
CA ALA A 211 -3.27 4.84 14.88
C ALA A 211 -2.28 5.97 14.53
N GLN A 212 -2.74 7.19 14.60
CA GLN A 212 -1.97 8.42 14.37
C GLN A 212 -2.18 9.32 15.59
N THR A 213 -1.09 9.89 16.10
CA THR A 213 -1.15 10.77 17.26
C THR A 213 -1.72 12.16 16.95
N ASP A 214 -1.69 12.54 15.68
CA ASP A 214 -2.06 13.86 15.13
C ASP A 214 -3.26 13.81 14.16
N SER A 215 -4.15 12.80 14.33
CA SER A 215 -5.35 12.64 13.48
C SER A 215 -6.25 13.88 13.41
N PRO A 216 -6.54 14.59 14.55
CA PRO A 216 -7.36 15.78 14.53
C PRO A 216 -6.78 16.91 13.66
N GLU A 217 -5.49 17.17 13.81
CA GLU A 217 -4.79 18.22 13.06
C GLU A 217 -4.71 17.88 11.57
N ARG A 218 -4.42 16.59 11.25
CA ARG A 218 -4.41 16.12 9.86
C ARG A 218 -5.76 16.29 9.18
N ALA A 219 -6.84 15.89 9.85
CA ALA A 219 -8.19 16.03 9.32
C ALA A 219 -8.55 17.48 9.00
N VAL A 220 -8.23 18.42 9.91
CA VAL A 220 -8.50 19.85 9.72
C VAL A 220 -7.64 20.43 8.59
N ARG A 221 -6.35 20.09 8.52
CA ARG A 221 -5.47 20.54 7.42
C ARG A 221 -5.94 20.01 6.08
N THR A 222 -6.31 18.74 6.01
CA THR A 222 -6.88 18.12 4.81
C THR A 222 -8.14 18.84 4.37
N ALA A 223 -9.08 19.09 5.29
CA ALA A 223 -10.33 19.77 4.98
C ALA A 223 -10.10 21.20 4.46
N ARG A 224 -9.18 21.94 5.09
CA ARG A 224 -8.83 23.30 4.66
C ARG A 224 -8.23 23.28 3.26
N GLU A 225 -7.25 22.43 3.01
CA GLU A 225 -6.63 22.30 1.68
C GLU A 225 -7.64 21.84 0.62
N MET A 226 -8.56 20.93 0.98
CA MET A 226 -9.64 20.52 0.08
C MET A 226 -10.55 21.71 -0.30
N LEU A 227 -10.98 22.52 0.66
CA LEU A 227 -11.80 23.69 0.39
C LEU A 227 -11.07 24.70 -0.51
N GLU A 228 -9.79 24.94 -0.23
CA GLU A 228 -8.95 25.88 -0.96
C GLU A 228 -8.76 25.44 -2.42
N ARG A 229 -8.24 24.24 -2.63
CA ARG A 229 -7.95 23.72 -3.98
C ARG A 229 -9.21 23.41 -4.77
N PHE A 230 -10.30 23.03 -4.09
CA PHE A 230 -11.59 22.84 -4.76
C PHE A 230 -12.19 24.17 -5.21
N SER A 231 -11.98 25.28 -4.51
CA SER A 231 -12.41 26.59 -4.94
C SER A 231 -11.83 26.97 -6.31
N ASP A 232 -10.54 26.67 -6.53
CA ASP A 232 -9.88 26.89 -7.82
C ASP A 232 -10.46 25.98 -8.93
N LEU A 233 -10.74 24.71 -8.59
CA LEU A 233 -11.39 23.79 -9.52
C LEU A 233 -12.82 24.21 -9.86
N ALA A 234 -13.60 24.66 -8.88
CA ALA A 234 -14.96 25.14 -9.07
C ALA A 234 -15.01 26.41 -9.96
N GLU A 235 -14.03 27.32 -9.83
CA GLU A 235 -13.89 28.46 -10.74
C GLU A 235 -13.64 28.00 -12.18
N SER A 236 -12.73 27.04 -12.37
CA SER A 236 -12.48 26.44 -13.69
C SER A 236 -13.73 25.75 -14.26
N TRP A 237 -14.56 25.10 -13.43
CA TRP A 237 -15.84 24.53 -13.89
C TRP A 237 -16.86 25.60 -14.24
N ARG A 238 -16.89 26.72 -13.51
CA ARG A 238 -17.74 27.85 -13.85
C ARG A 238 -17.41 28.42 -15.23
N GLU A 239 -16.12 28.58 -15.51
CA GLU A 239 -15.66 29.07 -16.80
C GLU A 239 -15.92 28.12 -17.96
N ARG A 240 -15.61 26.82 -17.78
CA ARG A 240 -15.70 25.80 -18.85
C ARG A 240 -17.10 25.28 -19.09
N HIS A 241 -17.91 25.15 -18.04
CA HIS A 241 -19.19 24.44 -18.07
C HIS A 241 -20.37 25.25 -17.54
N HIS A 242 -20.15 26.48 -17.07
CA HIS A 242 -21.16 27.31 -16.42
C HIS A 242 -21.81 26.65 -15.19
N ILE A 243 -21.01 25.90 -14.44
CA ILE A 243 -21.39 25.19 -13.23
C ILE A 243 -21.02 26.06 -12.02
N ASP A 244 -22.01 26.35 -11.19
CA ASP A 244 -21.80 27.00 -9.90
C ASP A 244 -21.99 25.94 -8.79
N THR A 245 -20.89 25.56 -8.13
CA THR A 245 -20.85 24.53 -7.11
C THR A 245 -19.83 24.89 -6.04
N GLY A 246 -19.83 24.15 -4.94
CA GLY A 246 -18.87 24.31 -3.86
C GLY A 246 -18.76 23.03 -3.04
N LEU A 247 -17.77 22.96 -2.19
CA LEU A 247 -17.50 21.83 -1.32
C LEU A 247 -18.01 22.13 0.09
N GLY A 248 -18.75 21.18 0.69
CA GLY A 248 -19.11 21.20 2.10
C GLY A 248 -18.45 20.02 2.83
N ILE A 249 -17.85 20.27 3.99
CA ILE A 249 -17.11 19.26 4.77
C ILE A 249 -17.68 19.12 6.18
N GLY A 250 -17.82 17.87 6.64
CA GLY A 250 -18.20 17.54 8.01
C GLY A 250 -17.18 16.64 8.67
N ILE A 251 -16.72 16.97 9.90
CA ILE A 251 -15.69 16.23 10.61
C ILE A 251 -16.17 15.91 12.04
N ASN A 252 -15.96 14.67 12.46
CA ASN A 252 -16.24 14.24 13.83
C ASN A 252 -15.17 13.28 14.34
N GLU A 253 -14.90 13.31 15.62
CA GLU A 253 -13.95 12.46 16.31
C GLU A 253 -14.65 11.59 17.34
N GLY A 254 -14.25 10.33 17.41
CA GLY A 254 -14.76 9.37 18.38
C GLY A 254 -14.46 7.92 18.02
N ASP A 255 -15.08 7.01 18.78
CA ASP A 255 -14.90 5.57 18.57
C ASP A 255 -15.64 5.09 17.33
N VAL A 256 -14.96 4.22 16.57
CA VAL A 256 -15.50 3.53 15.41
C VAL A 256 -15.15 2.04 15.48
N VAL A 257 -15.89 1.23 14.76
CA VAL A 257 -15.53 -0.15 14.47
C VAL A 257 -15.02 -0.19 13.03
N ALA A 258 -13.79 -0.62 12.84
CA ALA A 258 -13.17 -0.80 11.53
C ALA A 258 -13.13 -2.30 11.21
N GLY A 259 -13.50 -2.65 10.00
CA GLY A 259 -13.50 -4.05 9.56
C GLY A 259 -14.07 -4.25 8.18
N ASN A 260 -14.12 -5.52 7.79
CA ASN A 260 -14.69 -5.95 6.52
C ASN A 260 -16.19 -6.16 6.68
N VAL A 261 -16.98 -5.38 5.97
CA VAL A 261 -18.46 -5.46 5.98
C VAL A 261 -18.95 -5.91 4.61
N GLY A 262 -19.77 -6.96 4.61
CA GLY A 262 -20.32 -7.48 3.35
C GLY A 262 -20.74 -8.95 3.46
N SER A 263 -20.61 -9.66 2.34
CA SER A 263 -20.88 -11.09 2.21
C SER A 263 -19.63 -11.79 1.65
N ASP A 264 -19.66 -13.14 1.62
CA ASP A 264 -18.56 -13.92 1.03
C ASP A 264 -18.26 -13.55 -0.43
N ALA A 265 -19.26 -13.04 -1.16
CA ALA A 265 -19.13 -12.63 -2.56
C ALA A 265 -18.70 -11.16 -2.74
N TYR A 266 -18.90 -10.31 -1.73
CA TYR A 266 -18.58 -8.89 -1.79
C TYR A 266 -18.26 -8.36 -0.40
N MET A 267 -17.01 -7.94 -0.19
CA MET A 267 -16.52 -7.38 1.06
C MET A 267 -15.99 -5.97 0.82
N ASN A 268 -16.29 -5.05 1.73
CA ASN A 268 -15.76 -3.69 1.74
C ASN A 268 -15.14 -3.40 3.09
N TYR A 269 -13.86 -3.03 3.11
CA TYR A 269 -13.21 -2.55 4.33
C TYR A 269 -13.70 -1.14 4.62
N THR A 270 -14.35 -0.95 5.77
CA THR A 270 -14.99 0.31 6.11
C THR A 270 -14.98 0.56 7.64
N ILE A 271 -15.43 1.75 8.01
CA ILE A 271 -15.66 2.13 9.42
C ILE A 271 -17.14 2.38 9.65
N ILE A 272 -17.63 1.90 10.77
CA ILE A 272 -19.02 2.08 11.21
C ILE A 272 -19.10 2.59 12.64
N GLY A 273 -20.19 3.28 12.97
CA GLY A 273 -20.45 3.78 14.32
C GLY A 273 -21.19 5.12 14.32
N ASP A 274 -21.58 5.55 15.52
CA ASP A 274 -22.23 6.85 15.72
C ASP A 274 -21.34 8.01 15.27
N THR A 275 -20.02 7.88 15.46
CA THR A 275 -19.01 8.84 15.00
C THR A 275 -19.11 9.12 13.50
N VAL A 276 -19.32 8.07 12.69
CA VAL A 276 -19.48 8.16 11.24
C VAL A 276 -20.77 8.90 10.89
N ASN A 277 -21.87 8.53 11.55
CA ASN A 277 -23.18 9.16 11.34
C ASN A 277 -23.16 10.65 11.66
N VAL A 278 -22.51 11.05 12.76
CA VAL A 278 -22.35 12.47 13.14
C VAL A 278 -21.58 13.23 12.06
N ALA A 279 -20.43 12.72 11.62
CA ALA A 279 -19.62 13.36 10.56
C ALA A 279 -20.42 13.55 9.25
N SER A 280 -21.18 12.52 8.83
CA SER A 280 -22.06 12.60 7.67
C SER A 280 -23.14 13.68 7.82
N ARG A 281 -23.77 13.81 8.99
CA ARG A 281 -24.78 14.83 9.25
C ARG A 281 -24.19 16.23 9.31
N LEU A 282 -22.98 16.40 9.84
CA LEU A 282 -22.26 17.66 9.79
C LEU A 282 -21.97 18.07 8.34
N CYS A 283 -21.51 17.14 7.52
CA CYS A 283 -21.31 17.37 6.09
C CYS A 283 -22.60 17.82 5.40
N GLN A 284 -23.72 17.12 5.62
CA GLN A 284 -25.03 17.52 5.03
C GLN A 284 -25.49 18.92 5.42
N ARG A 285 -25.08 19.41 6.61
CA ARG A 285 -25.42 20.77 7.09
C ARG A 285 -24.46 21.85 6.61
N ALA A 286 -23.22 21.50 6.26
CA ALA A 286 -22.24 22.43 5.75
C ALA A 286 -22.69 23.06 4.43
N ARG A 287 -22.48 24.35 4.27
CA ARG A 287 -22.68 25.07 3.01
C ARG A 287 -21.45 24.95 2.11
N ALA A 288 -21.56 25.44 0.89
CA ALA A 288 -20.42 25.60 0.00
C ALA A 288 -19.34 26.48 0.67
N GLY A 289 -18.10 25.98 0.70
CA GLY A 289 -16.97 26.64 1.34
C GLY A 289 -16.91 26.49 2.88
N GLU A 290 -17.77 25.68 3.51
CA GLU A 290 -17.78 25.51 4.96
C GLU A 290 -17.21 24.15 5.39
N MET A 291 -16.41 24.16 6.47
CA MET A 291 -16.05 22.98 7.25
C MET A 291 -16.79 23.05 8.60
N LEU A 292 -17.64 22.06 8.87
CA LEU A 292 -18.31 21.89 10.16
C LEU A 292 -17.67 20.76 10.96
N PHE A 293 -17.51 20.95 12.25
CA PHE A 293 -17.00 19.91 13.13
C PHE A 293 -17.62 19.93 14.54
N SER A 294 -17.51 18.79 15.22
CA SER A 294 -18.10 18.58 16.54
C SER A 294 -17.25 19.14 17.67
N GLN A 295 -17.87 19.28 18.84
CA GLN A 295 -17.20 19.65 20.09
C GLN A 295 -16.11 18.62 20.50
N SER A 296 -16.24 17.33 20.16
CA SER A 296 -15.20 16.33 20.45
C SER A 296 -13.92 16.66 19.72
N LEU A 297 -13.99 16.94 18.42
CA LEU A 297 -12.83 17.36 17.63
C LEU A 297 -12.23 18.69 18.16
N LYS A 298 -13.07 19.68 18.48
CA LYS A 298 -12.60 20.95 19.02
C LYS A 298 -11.76 20.76 20.29
N ARG A 299 -12.25 19.98 21.24
CA ARG A 299 -11.52 19.67 22.48
C ARG A 299 -10.18 18.99 22.24
N SER A 300 -10.14 18.01 21.32
CA SER A 300 -8.90 17.33 20.96
C SER A 300 -7.86 18.28 20.36
N LEU A 301 -8.27 19.21 19.49
CA LEU A 301 -7.40 20.23 18.92
C LEU A 301 -6.86 21.18 20.01
N GLU A 302 -7.73 21.69 20.89
CA GLU A 302 -7.36 22.56 22.01
C GLU A 302 -6.36 21.89 22.96
N GLN A 303 -6.60 20.62 23.34
CA GLN A 303 -5.69 19.83 24.20
C GLN A 303 -4.30 19.64 23.60
N ARG A 304 -4.18 19.70 22.27
CA ARG A 304 -2.93 19.56 21.51
C ARG A 304 -2.28 20.92 21.21
N GLY A 305 -2.90 22.02 21.66
CA GLY A 305 -2.41 23.36 21.36
C GLY A 305 -2.57 23.76 19.89
N PHE A 306 -3.46 23.09 19.14
CA PHE A 306 -3.80 23.45 17.79
C PHE A 306 -4.98 24.41 17.82
N ASP A 307 -4.69 25.69 17.65
CA ASP A 307 -5.71 26.73 17.64
C ASP A 307 -6.40 26.82 16.26
N ILE A 308 -7.71 26.89 16.29
CA ILE A 308 -8.56 27.03 15.11
C ILE A 308 -9.67 28.02 15.41
N GLU A 309 -9.63 29.14 14.68
CA GLU A 309 -10.72 30.10 14.73
C GLU A 309 -11.99 29.48 14.12
N ALA A 310 -12.99 29.24 14.96
CA ALA A 310 -14.23 28.62 14.55
C ALA A 310 -15.42 29.26 15.24
N MET A 311 -16.46 29.52 14.48
CA MET A 311 -17.71 30.09 14.95
C MET A 311 -18.60 28.99 15.52
N ALA A 312 -19.08 29.15 16.75
CA ALA A 312 -20.09 28.26 17.30
C ALA A 312 -21.43 28.43 16.57
N LEU A 313 -22.02 27.33 16.15
CA LEU A 313 -23.34 27.29 15.55
C LEU A 313 -24.38 26.75 16.53
N PRO A 314 -25.70 26.99 16.30
CA PRO A 314 -26.74 26.37 17.09
C PRO A 314 -26.55 24.83 17.14
N PRO A 315 -26.69 24.20 18.33
CA PRO A 315 -26.52 22.79 18.48
C PRO A 315 -27.39 21.97 17.53
N MET A 316 -26.88 20.81 17.12
CA MET A 316 -27.56 19.92 16.18
C MET A 316 -28.20 18.75 16.90
N THR A 317 -29.51 18.59 16.75
CA THR A 317 -30.23 17.41 17.23
C THR A 317 -30.21 16.32 16.16
N LEU A 318 -29.77 15.11 16.52
CA LEU A 318 -29.75 13.96 15.63
C LEU A 318 -30.84 12.96 16.03
N ARG A 319 -31.52 12.45 15.01
CA ARG A 319 -32.53 11.39 15.23
C ARG A 319 -31.85 10.15 15.85
N GLY A 320 -32.35 9.73 17.00
CA GLY A 320 -31.80 8.58 17.75
C GLY A 320 -30.77 8.95 18.83
N ARG A 321 -30.42 10.23 18.99
CA ARG A 321 -29.64 10.72 20.13
C ARG A 321 -30.49 11.53 21.10
N SER A 322 -30.21 11.33 22.39
CA SER A 322 -30.91 12.03 23.48
C SER A 322 -30.40 13.46 23.71
N SER A 323 -29.16 13.76 23.30
CA SER A 323 -28.53 15.07 23.56
C SER A 323 -28.11 15.73 22.24
N PRO A 324 -28.33 17.04 22.11
CA PRO A 324 -27.79 17.83 21.00
C PRO A 324 -26.26 17.77 20.96
N ILE A 325 -25.69 18.03 19.81
CA ILE A 325 -24.25 18.10 19.59
C ILE A 325 -23.89 19.57 19.34
N ASP A 326 -22.94 20.08 20.10
CA ASP A 326 -22.34 21.39 19.84
C ASP A 326 -21.45 21.29 18.60
N ILE A 327 -21.59 22.22 17.69
CA ILE A 327 -20.94 22.25 16.40
C ILE A 327 -20.30 23.58 16.11
N TYR A 328 -19.23 23.54 15.37
CA TYR A 328 -18.43 24.70 14.99
C TYR A 328 -18.24 24.76 13.48
N CYS A 329 -18.13 25.98 12.95
CA CYS A 329 -17.94 26.26 11.53
C CYS A 329 -16.66 27.05 11.31
N VAL A 330 -15.89 26.64 10.29
CA VAL A 330 -14.81 27.43 9.71
C VAL A 330 -15.19 27.68 8.24
N PRO A 331 -15.53 28.92 7.84
CA PRO A 331 -15.76 29.28 6.45
C PRO A 331 -14.44 29.49 5.71
N LEU A 332 -14.42 29.25 4.40
CA LEU A 332 -13.23 29.46 3.56
C LEU A 332 -12.77 30.93 3.55
N GLU A 333 -13.70 31.89 3.66
CA GLU A 333 -13.44 33.33 3.58
C GLU A 333 -12.58 33.89 4.74
N THR A 334 -12.37 33.13 5.80
CA THR A 334 -11.49 33.52 6.94
C THR A 334 -10.01 33.67 6.55
N ARG A 335 -9.66 33.48 5.28
CA ARG A 335 -8.28 33.51 4.76
C ARG A 335 -7.73 34.92 4.50
N LEU A 336 -8.58 35.96 4.41
CA LEU A 336 -8.16 37.31 3.98
C LEU A 336 -7.41 38.11 5.05
N ASP A 337 -7.45 37.72 6.33
CA ASP A 337 -6.89 38.54 7.42
C ASP A 337 -5.48 38.13 7.90
N ILE A 338 -4.95 36.97 7.48
CA ILE A 338 -3.65 36.45 8.00
C ILE A 338 -2.42 37.05 7.27
N HIS A 339 -2.59 37.68 6.10
CA HIS A 339 -1.46 38.20 5.30
C HIS A 339 -1.22 39.75 5.40
N GLN A 340 -1.99 40.49 6.16
CA GLN A 340 -1.72 41.95 6.35
C GLN A 340 -0.87 42.28 7.59
N GLY A 341 -0.49 41.30 8.41
CA GLY A 341 0.26 41.50 9.67
C GLY A 341 1.78 41.43 9.61
N LEU A 342 2.42 41.06 8.47
CA LEU A 342 3.87 40.80 8.39
C LEU A 342 4.70 41.78 7.54
N ASN A 343 4.11 42.91 7.09
CA ASN A 343 4.89 44.00 6.48
C ASN A 343 4.65 45.31 7.24
N GLY A 344 5.34 45.44 8.38
CA GLY A 344 5.31 46.70 9.12
C GLY A 344 6.14 46.63 10.40
N ARG A 345 7.46 46.49 10.26
CA ARG A 345 8.52 47.23 10.99
C ARG A 345 9.87 46.60 10.80
#